data_ceeba9d853792a6c984dd9eaf4afb4cc
#
_entry.id   ceeba9d853792a6c984dd9eaf4afb4cc
#
_cell.length_a   1.000
_cell.length_b   1.000
_cell.length_c   1.000
_cell.angle_alpha   90.00
_cell.angle_beta   90.00
_cell.angle_gamma   90.00
#
_symmetry.space_group_name_H-M   'P 1'
#
loop_
_entity.id
_entity.type
_entity.pdbx_description
1 polymer ?
#
loop_
_entity_poly.entity_id
_entity_poly.type
_entity_poly.pdbx_seq_one_letter_code
_entity_poly.pdbx_strand_id
1 'polypeptide(L)'
;MNQTLLSEFGTPEQRVERAIAALREGRGVMVLDDENRENEGDMIFAAETMTVEQMALTIRHGSGIVCLCLTEARRQQLDLPMMVENNTSSFGTGFTVTIEAAEGVTTGVSAQDRITTIRAAIADNARPTDLHRPGHVFPLRASEGGVLTRGGHTEATIDLVTLAGFKPAGVLCELTNDDGTMLMRQKRLRSPVSTTCRW
;
A
#
# COMPACT_ATOMS: atom_id res chain seq x y z
N MET A 1 1.90 -8.86 -27.79
CA MET A 1 3.30 -8.45 -27.46
C MET A 1 3.56 -8.32 -25.94
N ASN A 2 2.53 -8.24 -25.10
CA ASN A 2 2.69 -8.05 -23.62
C ASN A 2 3.02 -9.33 -22.83
N GLN A 3 2.67 -10.52 -23.33
CA GLN A 3 2.97 -11.78 -22.63
C GLN A 3 4.47 -12.08 -22.52
N THR A 4 5.29 -11.60 -23.47
CA THR A 4 6.74 -11.88 -23.49
C THR A 4 7.49 -11.21 -22.34
N LEU A 5 7.10 -10.00 -21.94
CA LEU A 5 7.77 -9.26 -20.85
C LEU A 5 7.42 -9.80 -19.46
N LEU A 6 6.19 -10.26 -19.28
CA LEU A 6 5.80 -10.91 -18.00
C LEU A 6 6.45 -12.29 -17.84
N SER A 7 6.77 -12.99 -18.94
CA SER A 7 7.45 -14.29 -18.87
C SER A 7 8.88 -14.20 -18.33
N GLU A 8 9.53 -13.04 -18.42
CA GLU A 8 10.86 -12.80 -17.81
C GLU A 8 10.81 -12.85 -16.28
N PHE A 9 9.64 -12.56 -15.70
CA PHE A 9 9.42 -12.60 -14.25
C PHE A 9 8.87 -13.94 -13.76
N GLY A 10 8.76 -14.95 -14.63
CA GLY A 10 8.27 -16.28 -14.31
C GLY A 10 6.74 -16.42 -14.40
N THR A 11 6.22 -17.59 -13.97
CA THR A 11 4.78 -17.85 -13.96
C THR A 11 4.06 -16.95 -12.94
N PRO A 12 2.73 -16.81 -13.03
CA PRO A 12 1.95 -16.07 -12.03
C PRO A 12 2.25 -16.54 -10.59
N GLU A 13 2.28 -17.84 -10.37
CA GLU A 13 2.56 -18.45 -9.08
C GLU A 13 3.97 -18.06 -8.57
N GLN A 14 4.98 -18.19 -9.43
CA GLN A 14 6.36 -17.83 -9.10
C GLN A 14 6.50 -16.35 -8.74
N ARG A 15 5.73 -15.47 -9.40
CA ARG A 15 5.73 -14.03 -9.06
C ARG A 15 5.15 -13.79 -7.67
N VAL A 16 4.05 -14.44 -7.33
CA VAL A 16 3.43 -14.34 -5.99
C VAL A 16 4.37 -14.89 -4.92
N GLU A 17 4.97 -16.07 -5.14
CA GLU A 17 5.94 -16.66 -4.22
C GLU A 17 7.15 -15.75 -3.96
N ARG A 18 7.68 -15.12 -5.01
CA ARG A 18 8.79 -14.14 -4.89
C ARG A 18 8.36 -12.89 -4.13
N ALA A 19 7.14 -12.41 -4.35
CA ALA A 19 6.61 -11.26 -3.62
C ALA A 19 6.48 -11.58 -2.12
N ILE A 20 5.93 -12.74 -1.78
CA ILE A 20 5.84 -13.22 -0.40
C ILE A 20 7.24 -13.34 0.23
N ALA A 21 8.21 -13.93 -0.47
CA ALA A 21 9.59 -14.06 0.02
C ALA A 21 10.23 -12.68 0.25
N ALA A 22 10.04 -11.74 -0.68
CA ALA A 22 10.57 -10.39 -0.54
C ALA A 22 9.98 -9.65 0.67
N LEU A 23 8.68 -9.76 0.89
CA LEU A 23 8.03 -9.17 2.07
C LEU A 23 8.56 -9.78 3.37
N ARG A 24 8.78 -11.12 3.43
CA ARG A 24 9.38 -11.79 4.60
C ARG A 24 10.77 -11.28 4.93
N GLU A 25 11.51 -10.87 3.92
CA GLU A 25 12.84 -10.25 4.08
C GLU A 25 12.77 -8.75 4.42
N GLY A 26 11.58 -8.19 4.65
CA GLY A 26 11.37 -6.77 4.93
C GLY A 26 11.53 -5.87 3.70
N ARG A 27 11.52 -6.45 2.50
CA ARG A 27 11.59 -5.69 1.23
C ARG A 27 10.19 -5.31 0.75
N GLY A 28 10.11 -4.22 -0.03
CA GLY A 28 8.92 -3.85 -0.76
C GLY A 28 8.75 -4.67 -2.05
N VAL A 29 7.53 -4.72 -2.53
CA VAL A 29 7.16 -5.33 -3.81
C VAL A 29 6.37 -4.34 -4.65
N MET A 30 6.40 -4.54 -5.97
CA MET A 30 5.57 -3.79 -6.90
C MET A 30 4.43 -4.69 -7.39
N VAL A 31 3.21 -4.24 -7.21
CA VAL A 31 2.02 -4.91 -7.71
C VAL A 31 1.43 -4.11 -8.85
N LEU A 32 1.07 -4.79 -9.92
CA LEU A 32 0.41 -4.23 -11.10
C LEU A 32 -1.01 -4.79 -11.15
N ASP A 33 -1.98 -3.93 -11.34
CA ASP A 33 -3.35 -4.38 -11.59
C ASP A 33 -3.63 -4.61 -13.09
N ASP A 34 -4.87 -4.97 -13.41
CA ASP A 34 -5.29 -5.29 -14.78
C ASP A 34 -5.32 -4.01 -15.63
N GLU A 35 -4.97 -4.17 -16.93
CA GLU A 35 -5.00 -3.09 -17.92
C GLU A 35 -6.38 -2.46 -18.11
N ASN A 36 -7.44 -3.23 -17.80
CA ASN A 36 -8.83 -2.77 -17.89
C ASN A 36 -9.37 -2.19 -16.57
N ARG A 37 -8.54 -2.15 -15.50
CA ARG A 37 -8.89 -1.54 -14.23
C ARG A 37 -8.21 -0.16 -14.12
N GLU A 38 -7.25 0.03 -13.24
CA GLU A 38 -6.49 1.29 -13.11
C GLU A 38 -5.27 1.32 -14.05
N ASN A 39 -4.76 0.14 -14.40
CA ASN A 39 -3.52 -0.04 -15.17
C ASN A 39 -2.33 0.67 -14.52
N GLU A 40 -2.29 0.66 -13.22
CA GLU A 40 -1.27 1.29 -12.40
C GLU A 40 -0.43 0.26 -11.67
N GLY A 41 0.53 0.70 -10.94
CA GLY A 41 1.26 -0.16 -10.08
C GLY A 41 1.72 0.54 -8.84
N ASP A 42 1.59 -0.17 -7.77
CA ASP A 42 1.83 0.30 -6.44
C ASP A 42 3.09 -0.34 -5.84
N MET A 43 3.84 0.48 -5.11
CA MET A 43 4.80 -0.04 -4.14
C MET A 43 4.04 -0.53 -2.93
N ILE A 44 4.30 -1.77 -2.51
CA ILE A 44 3.65 -2.39 -1.35
C ILE A 44 4.71 -2.84 -0.36
N PHE A 45 4.45 -2.58 0.92
CA PHE A 45 5.27 -2.99 2.06
C PHE A 45 4.41 -3.57 3.17
N ALA A 46 4.96 -4.53 3.93
CA ALA A 46 4.33 -4.92 5.20
C ALA A 46 4.48 -3.77 6.21
N ALA A 47 3.38 -3.34 6.82
CA ALA A 47 3.41 -2.20 7.74
C ALA A 47 4.30 -2.43 8.97
N GLU A 48 4.44 -3.70 9.41
CA GLU A 48 5.28 -4.06 10.56
C GLU A 48 6.77 -3.85 10.33
N THR A 49 7.24 -4.07 9.10
CA THR A 49 8.67 -4.07 8.78
C THR A 49 9.13 -2.85 8.01
N MET A 50 8.19 -2.01 7.56
CA MET A 50 8.51 -0.82 6.77
C MET A 50 9.42 0.13 7.55
N THR A 51 10.53 0.54 6.92
CA THR A 51 11.50 1.45 7.50
C THR A 51 11.25 2.91 7.08
N VAL A 52 11.92 3.83 7.76
CA VAL A 52 11.86 5.27 7.42
C VAL A 52 12.47 5.54 6.04
N GLU A 53 13.53 4.82 5.69
CA GLU A 53 14.19 4.92 4.38
C GLU A 53 13.27 4.45 3.27
N GLN A 54 12.54 3.37 3.48
CA GLN A 54 11.52 2.88 2.54
C GLN A 54 10.36 3.86 2.40
N MET A 55 9.91 4.48 3.49
CA MET A 55 8.91 5.54 3.45
C MET A 55 9.41 6.77 2.69
N ALA A 56 10.64 7.21 2.94
CA ALA A 56 11.24 8.33 2.22
C ALA A 56 11.33 8.07 0.71
N LEU A 57 11.66 6.84 0.34
CA LEU A 57 11.68 6.38 -1.03
C LEU A 57 10.27 6.39 -1.64
N THR A 58 9.29 5.87 -0.91
CA THR A 58 7.89 5.84 -1.31
C THR A 58 7.37 7.25 -1.61
N ILE A 59 7.67 8.22 -0.75
CA ILE A 59 7.29 9.63 -0.95
C ILE A 59 7.96 10.24 -2.18
N ARG A 60 9.21 9.87 -2.47
CA ARG A 60 9.96 10.43 -3.61
C ARG A 60 9.51 9.92 -4.97
N HIS A 61 9.12 8.66 -5.04
CA HIS A 61 8.86 7.96 -6.30
C HIS A 61 7.39 7.57 -6.50
N GLY A 62 6.56 7.80 -5.50
CA GLY A 62 5.13 7.58 -5.55
C GLY A 62 4.33 8.87 -5.68
N SER A 63 3.01 8.72 -5.72
CA SER A 63 2.04 9.83 -5.75
C SER A 63 2.12 10.75 -4.54
N GLY A 64 2.74 10.28 -3.44
CA GLY A 64 2.75 10.95 -2.15
C GLY A 64 1.50 10.68 -1.31
N ILE A 65 0.48 10.04 -1.86
CA ILE A 65 -0.71 9.58 -1.13
C ILE A 65 -0.36 8.23 -0.50
N VAL A 66 0.23 8.29 0.70
CA VAL A 66 0.61 7.07 1.42
C VAL A 66 -0.62 6.46 2.07
N CYS A 67 -0.99 5.28 1.58
CA CYS A 67 -2.16 4.55 2.06
C CYS A 67 -1.78 3.44 3.03
N LEU A 68 -2.53 3.31 4.12
CA LEU A 68 -2.44 2.21 5.07
C LEU A 68 -3.64 1.27 4.89
N CYS A 69 -3.41 0.12 4.25
CA CYS A 69 -4.43 -0.91 4.07
C CYS A 69 -4.72 -1.61 5.39
N LEU A 70 -5.99 -1.69 5.76
CA LEU A 70 -6.47 -2.28 7.01
C LEU A 70 -7.65 -3.21 6.73
N THR A 71 -7.82 -4.22 7.57
CA THR A 71 -9.06 -5.01 7.61
C THR A 71 -10.22 -4.21 8.20
N GLU A 72 -11.45 -4.65 7.94
CA GLU A 72 -12.64 -4.07 8.55
C GLU A 72 -12.57 -4.14 10.08
N ALA A 73 -12.09 -5.26 10.65
CA ALA A 73 -11.95 -5.42 12.10
C ALA A 73 -10.99 -4.36 12.70
N ARG A 74 -9.84 -4.09 12.04
CA ARG A 74 -8.90 -3.07 12.50
C ARG A 74 -9.48 -1.67 12.35
N ARG A 75 -10.18 -1.39 11.25
CA ARG A 75 -10.89 -0.12 11.05
C ARG A 75 -11.87 0.16 12.19
N GLN A 76 -12.68 -0.85 12.57
CA GLN A 76 -13.63 -0.75 13.68
C GLN A 76 -12.94 -0.56 15.03
N GLN A 77 -11.86 -1.32 15.31
CA GLN A 77 -11.07 -1.17 16.54
C GLN A 77 -10.54 0.25 16.71
N LEU A 78 -10.14 0.89 15.62
CA LEU A 78 -9.62 2.27 15.62
C LEU A 78 -10.71 3.32 15.51
N ASP A 79 -11.99 2.92 15.42
CA ASP A 79 -13.13 3.82 15.22
C ASP A 79 -12.90 4.81 14.05
N LEU A 80 -12.50 4.28 12.90
CA LEU A 80 -12.25 5.08 11.70
C LEU A 80 -13.51 5.13 10.82
N PRO A 81 -14.25 6.24 10.78
CA PRO A 81 -15.36 6.39 9.86
C PRO A 81 -14.87 6.39 8.41
N MET A 82 -15.73 5.94 7.50
CA MET A 82 -15.46 6.12 6.07
C MET A 82 -15.38 7.61 5.74
N MET A 83 -14.54 7.97 4.77
CA MET A 83 -14.31 9.37 4.39
C MET A 83 -15.59 10.05 3.90
N VAL A 84 -16.48 9.29 3.28
CA VAL A 84 -17.79 9.74 2.80
C VAL A 84 -18.87 8.70 3.10
N GLU A 85 -20.11 9.15 3.33
CA GLU A 85 -21.27 8.26 3.50
C GLU A 85 -21.65 7.58 2.19
N ASN A 86 -21.63 8.32 1.10
CA ASN A 86 -21.93 7.82 -0.24
C ASN A 86 -20.67 7.86 -1.11
N ASN A 87 -20.04 6.70 -1.30
CA ASN A 87 -18.86 6.57 -2.15
C ASN A 87 -19.26 6.52 -3.62
N THR A 88 -18.89 7.56 -4.37
CA THR A 88 -19.13 7.69 -5.81
C THR A 88 -17.88 7.47 -6.65
N SER A 89 -16.77 7.01 -6.06
CA SER A 89 -15.54 6.74 -6.81
C SER A 89 -15.72 5.55 -7.76
N SER A 90 -15.11 5.64 -8.95
CA SER A 90 -15.29 4.66 -10.02
C SER A 90 -14.94 3.23 -9.62
N PHE A 91 -13.98 3.05 -8.72
CA PHE A 91 -13.51 1.75 -8.25
C PHE A 91 -13.95 1.41 -6.81
N GLY A 92 -14.75 2.27 -6.19
CA GLY A 92 -15.28 2.05 -4.84
C GLY A 92 -14.20 1.95 -3.76
N THR A 93 -13.05 2.62 -3.94
CA THR A 93 -11.93 2.58 -3.01
C THR A 93 -12.35 3.01 -1.61
N GLY A 94 -12.06 2.17 -0.64
CA GLY A 94 -12.56 2.28 0.73
C GLY A 94 -11.78 3.25 1.61
N PHE A 95 -11.64 4.51 1.19
CA PHE A 95 -11.01 5.54 2.03
C PHE A 95 -11.75 5.76 3.33
N THR A 96 -11.02 5.79 4.43
CA THR A 96 -11.49 6.30 5.72
C THR A 96 -11.00 7.75 5.91
N VAL A 97 -11.40 8.39 7.00
CA VAL A 97 -10.76 9.65 7.41
C VAL A 97 -9.26 9.45 7.56
N THR A 98 -8.49 10.46 7.19
CA THR A 98 -7.02 10.43 7.34
C THR A 98 -6.61 10.50 8.80
N ILE A 99 -5.44 9.97 9.11
CA ILE A 99 -4.96 9.83 10.49
C ILE A 99 -3.57 10.39 10.69
N GLU A 100 -3.28 10.71 11.95
CA GLU A 100 -1.97 11.06 12.47
C GLU A 100 -1.76 10.45 13.84
N ALA A 101 -0.53 10.06 14.22
CA ALA A 101 -0.28 9.64 15.59
C ALA A 101 -0.54 10.80 16.56
N ALA A 102 -1.18 10.51 17.69
CA ALA A 102 -1.45 11.52 18.71
C ALA A 102 -0.16 12.00 19.39
N GLU A 103 0.87 11.16 19.41
CA GLU A 103 2.16 11.44 20.02
C GLU A 103 3.32 11.01 19.12
N GLY A 104 4.49 11.61 19.34
CA GLY A 104 5.74 11.22 18.67
C GLY A 104 5.91 11.71 17.25
N VAL A 105 5.08 12.65 16.79
CA VAL A 105 5.14 13.28 15.47
C VAL A 105 5.40 14.79 15.60
N THR A 106 5.89 15.40 14.52
CA THR A 106 6.03 16.85 14.40
C THR A 106 4.84 17.43 13.63
N THR A 107 4.99 17.64 12.32
CA THR A 107 3.89 18.10 11.45
C THR A 107 3.13 16.95 10.76
N GLY A 108 3.55 15.71 10.99
CA GLY A 108 2.93 14.52 10.42
C GLY A 108 3.34 14.15 9.00
N VAL A 109 4.04 15.02 8.31
CA VAL A 109 4.30 14.89 6.85
C VAL A 109 5.60 14.12 6.57
N SER A 110 6.60 14.19 7.46
CA SER A 110 7.89 13.55 7.23
C SER A 110 7.77 12.03 7.12
N ALA A 111 8.78 11.39 6.51
CA ALA A 111 8.83 9.92 6.45
C ALA A 111 8.79 9.30 7.85
N GLN A 112 9.53 9.90 8.80
CA GLN A 112 9.53 9.45 10.19
C GLN A 112 8.14 9.58 10.84
N ASP A 113 7.46 10.72 10.66
CA ASP A 113 6.13 10.95 11.23
C ASP A 113 5.09 9.96 10.68
N ARG A 114 5.13 9.70 9.36
CA ARG A 114 4.21 8.73 8.72
C ARG A 114 4.46 7.31 9.22
N ILE A 115 5.71 6.90 9.40
CA ILE A 115 6.04 5.60 10.02
C ILE A 115 5.55 5.55 11.47
N THR A 116 5.72 6.62 12.24
CA THR A 116 5.20 6.70 13.62
C THR A 116 3.69 6.53 13.64
N THR A 117 2.97 7.20 12.74
CA THR A 117 1.52 7.08 12.59
C THR A 117 1.10 5.64 12.22
N ILE A 118 1.77 5.03 11.26
CA ILE A 118 1.50 3.65 10.84
C ILE A 118 1.70 2.69 12.01
N ARG A 119 2.82 2.81 12.74
CA ARG A 119 3.12 1.97 13.92
C ARG A 119 2.08 2.13 15.02
N ALA A 120 1.62 3.35 15.30
CA ALA A 120 0.54 3.60 16.25
C ALA A 120 -0.76 2.89 15.82
N ALA A 121 -1.12 2.96 14.53
CA ALA A 121 -2.34 2.37 14.00
C ALA A 121 -2.32 0.83 13.97
N ILE A 122 -1.15 0.19 13.83
CA ILE A 122 -1.03 -1.28 13.75
C ILE A 122 -0.63 -1.94 15.08
N ALA A 123 -0.39 -1.18 16.13
CA ALA A 123 -0.08 -1.72 17.45
C ALA A 123 -1.20 -2.65 17.94
N ASP A 124 -0.87 -3.74 18.64
CA ASP A 124 -1.88 -4.71 19.09
C ASP A 124 -2.92 -4.09 20.03
N ASN A 125 -2.47 -3.20 20.89
CA ASN A 125 -3.26 -2.47 21.84
C ASN A 125 -3.69 -1.07 21.35
N ALA A 126 -3.63 -0.81 20.04
CA ALA A 126 -4.01 0.49 19.47
C ALA A 126 -5.46 0.84 19.78
N ARG A 127 -5.65 2.09 20.18
CA ARG A 127 -6.96 2.66 20.56
C ARG A 127 -7.28 3.85 19.65
N PRO A 128 -8.55 4.22 19.51
CA PRO A 128 -8.96 5.41 18.78
C PRO A 128 -8.25 6.70 19.22
N THR A 129 -7.94 6.81 20.52
CA THR A 129 -7.26 7.97 21.14
C THR A 129 -5.78 8.08 20.81
N ASP A 130 -5.16 7.02 20.29
CA ASP A 130 -3.75 7.02 19.90
C ASP A 130 -3.55 7.71 18.52
N LEU A 131 -4.66 8.12 17.88
CA LEU A 131 -4.69 8.75 16.57
C LEU A 131 -5.49 10.05 16.56
N HIS A 132 -4.94 11.10 15.99
CA HIS A 132 -5.65 12.31 15.60
C HIS A 132 -6.29 12.14 14.21
N ARG A 133 -7.33 12.90 13.94
CA ARG A 133 -8.09 12.99 12.68
C ARG A 133 -8.44 14.45 12.41
N PRO A 134 -8.13 15.00 11.21
CA PRO A 134 -7.44 14.37 10.09
C PRO A 134 -5.93 14.26 10.32
N GLY A 135 -5.23 13.67 9.34
CA GLY A 135 -3.77 13.54 9.33
C GLY A 135 -3.23 13.35 7.91
N HIS A 136 -2.00 12.82 7.80
CA HIS A 136 -1.26 12.70 6.54
C HIS A 136 -1.04 11.25 6.08
N VAL A 137 -1.63 10.28 6.75
CA VAL A 137 -1.72 8.88 6.32
C VAL A 137 -3.16 8.56 5.98
N PHE A 138 -3.39 7.86 4.87
CA PHE A 138 -4.71 7.57 4.29
C PHE A 138 -5.08 6.11 4.53
N PRO A 139 -5.84 5.76 5.57
CA PRO A 139 -6.26 4.37 5.75
C PRO A 139 -7.27 3.95 4.68
N LEU A 140 -7.08 2.73 4.17
CA LEU A 140 -7.97 2.07 3.23
C LEU A 140 -8.56 0.82 3.89
N ARG A 141 -9.88 0.70 3.85
CA ARG A 141 -10.55 -0.52 4.25
C ARG A 141 -10.53 -1.53 3.11
N ALA A 142 -9.87 -2.66 3.29
CA ALA A 142 -9.94 -3.78 2.36
C ALA A 142 -11.32 -4.45 2.43
N SER A 143 -11.79 -4.94 1.28
CA SER A 143 -13.00 -5.76 1.19
C SER A 143 -12.76 -7.13 1.82
N GLU A 144 -13.75 -7.64 2.56
CA GLU A 144 -13.71 -9.00 3.06
C GLU A 144 -13.68 -10.01 1.90
N GLY A 145 -12.85 -11.05 2.04
CA GLY A 145 -12.60 -12.03 0.98
C GLY A 145 -11.42 -11.68 0.05
N GLY A 146 -10.74 -10.55 0.31
CA GLY A 146 -9.49 -10.20 -0.37
C GLY A 146 -9.63 -10.02 -1.87
N VAL A 147 -8.58 -10.35 -2.61
CA VAL A 147 -8.54 -10.20 -4.09
C VAL A 147 -9.59 -11.03 -4.82
N LEU A 148 -10.15 -12.05 -4.20
CA LEU A 148 -11.22 -12.85 -4.79
C LEU A 148 -12.57 -12.12 -4.80
N THR A 149 -12.73 -11.13 -3.92
CA THR A 149 -13.94 -10.29 -3.85
C THR A 149 -13.75 -8.98 -4.61
N ARG A 150 -12.57 -8.34 -4.44
CA ARG A 150 -12.22 -7.11 -5.14
C ARG A 150 -10.75 -7.17 -5.59
N GLY A 151 -10.54 -7.21 -6.90
CA GLY A 151 -9.22 -7.32 -7.51
C GLY A 151 -8.42 -5.99 -7.49
N GLY A 152 -8.30 -5.35 -6.33
CA GLY A 152 -7.61 -4.07 -6.16
C GLY A 152 -6.30 -4.19 -5.37
N HIS A 153 -5.44 -3.17 -5.47
CA HIS A 153 -4.17 -3.09 -4.76
C HIS A 153 -4.34 -3.16 -3.23
N THR A 154 -5.44 -2.61 -2.69
CA THR A 154 -5.76 -2.66 -1.26
C THR A 154 -5.89 -4.09 -0.76
N GLU A 155 -6.68 -4.90 -1.45
CA GLU A 155 -6.91 -6.31 -1.12
C GLU A 155 -5.64 -7.13 -1.36
N ALA A 156 -4.95 -6.90 -2.49
CA ALA A 156 -3.68 -7.55 -2.79
C ALA A 156 -2.62 -7.28 -1.70
N THR A 157 -2.60 -6.06 -1.15
CA THR A 157 -1.71 -5.70 -0.04
C THR A 157 -2.00 -6.55 1.19
N ILE A 158 -3.27 -6.63 1.62
CA ILE A 158 -3.66 -7.43 2.79
C ILE A 158 -3.35 -8.91 2.59
N ASP A 159 -3.70 -9.47 1.42
CA ASP A 159 -3.46 -10.87 1.13
C ASP A 159 -1.97 -11.22 1.11
N LEU A 160 -1.14 -10.41 0.43
CA LEU A 160 0.31 -10.65 0.33
C LEU A 160 1.01 -10.56 1.69
N VAL A 161 0.71 -9.54 2.50
CA VAL A 161 1.36 -9.38 3.82
C VAL A 161 0.91 -10.49 4.77
N THR A 162 -0.35 -10.93 4.69
CA THR A 162 -0.87 -12.05 5.49
C THR A 162 -0.20 -13.37 5.09
N LEU A 163 -0.08 -13.64 3.79
CA LEU A 163 0.64 -14.83 3.28
C LEU A 163 2.14 -14.80 3.60
N ALA A 164 2.71 -13.62 3.75
CA ALA A 164 4.07 -13.45 4.23
C ALA A 164 4.23 -13.71 5.73
N GLY A 165 3.13 -13.83 6.49
CA GLY A 165 3.13 -14.13 7.92
C GLY A 165 3.10 -12.90 8.83
N PHE A 166 2.83 -11.72 8.29
CA PHE A 166 2.66 -10.46 9.03
C PHE A 166 1.20 -10.21 9.42
N LYS A 167 1.00 -9.23 10.31
CA LYS A 167 -0.34 -8.69 10.58
C LYS A 167 -1.00 -8.25 9.28
N PRO A 168 -2.33 -8.36 9.16
CA PRO A 168 -3.05 -7.95 7.96
C PRO A 168 -3.15 -6.42 7.87
N ALA A 169 -2.00 -5.79 7.73
CA ALA A 169 -1.82 -4.36 7.53
C ALA A 169 -0.60 -4.11 6.64
N GLY A 170 -0.78 -3.32 5.61
CA GLY A 170 0.30 -3.00 4.68
C GLY A 170 0.20 -1.57 4.18
N VAL A 171 1.32 -1.06 3.68
CA VAL A 171 1.41 0.28 3.10
C VAL A 171 1.47 0.16 1.59
N LEU A 172 0.70 0.96 0.89
CA LEU A 172 0.81 1.11 -0.55
C LEU A 172 0.91 2.58 -0.96
N CYS A 173 1.52 2.79 -2.11
CA CYS A 173 1.54 4.08 -2.78
C CYS A 173 1.77 3.85 -4.28
N GLU A 174 0.97 4.51 -5.09
CA GLU A 174 1.05 4.43 -6.54
C GLU A 174 2.38 5.02 -7.03
N LEU A 175 2.97 4.42 -8.07
CA LEU A 175 4.18 4.91 -8.69
C LEU A 175 3.88 5.97 -9.75
N THR A 176 4.68 7.02 -9.76
CA THR A 176 4.60 8.10 -10.75
C THR A 176 5.86 8.17 -11.61
N ASN A 177 5.73 8.74 -12.81
CA ASN A 177 6.86 9.19 -13.62
C ASN A 177 7.39 10.54 -13.07
N ASP A 178 8.60 10.92 -13.47
CA ASP A 178 9.20 12.21 -13.08
C ASP A 178 8.38 13.43 -13.56
N ASP A 179 7.57 13.25 -14.61
CA ASP A 179 6.66 14.28 -15.13
C ASP A 179 5.32 14.36 -14.38
N GLY A 180 5.15 13.55 -13.34
CA GLY A 180 3.93 13.48 -12.52
C GLY A 180 2.80 12.63 -13.12
N THR A 181 3.00 12.02 -14.29
CA THR A 181 2.01 11.07 -14.83
C THR A 181 2.14 9.72 -14.14
N MET A 182 1.04 8.94 -14.13
CA MET A 182 1.05 7.60 -13.53
C MET A 182 1.97 6.66 -14.29
N LEU A 183 2.72 5.84 -13.55
CA LEU A 183 3.61 4.86 -14.13
C LEU A 183 2.82 3.62 -14.55
N MET A 184 2.29 3.62 -15.77
CA MET A 184 1.50 2.54 -16.34
C MET A 184 2.34 1.30 -16.70
N ARG A 185 1.71 0.11 -16.70
CA ARG A 185 2.31 -1.19 -17.01
C ARG A 185 3.22 -1.22 -18.25
N GLN A 186 2.82 -0.61 -19.35
CA GLN A 186 3.60 -0.62 -20.59
C GLN A 186 4.91 0.19 -20.51
N LYS A 187 4.92 1.29 -19.80
CA LYS A 187 6.11 2.13 -19.60
C LYS A 187 7.13 1.48 -18.67
N ARG A 188 6.67 0.75 -17.64
CA ARG A 188 7.54 0.09 -16.67
C ARG A 188 8.44 -0.97 -17.25
N LEU A 189 7.88 -1.78 -18.15
CA LEU A 189 8.62 -2.87 -18.78
C LEU A 189 9.68 -2.37 -19.78
N ARG A 190 9.69 -1.07 -20.10
CA ARG A 190 10.66 -0.43 -21.01
C ARG A 190 11.63 0.52 -20.31
N SER A 191 11.44 0.83 -19.04
CA SER A 191 12.32 1.73 -18.29
C SER A 191 13.56 0.98 -17.78
N PRO A 192 14.77 1.51 -17.95
CA PRO A 192 15.97 0.92 -17.34
C PRO A 192 15.92 0.88 -15.80
N VAL A 193 15.04 1.65 -15.16
CA VAL A 193 14.77 1.57 -13.72
C VAL A 193 14.09 0.26 -13.35
N SER A 194 13.41 -0.42 -14.29
CA SER A 194 12.77 -1.72 -14.04
C SER A 194 13.77 -2.85 -13.80
N THR A 195 15.04 -2.65 -14.14
CA THR A 195 16.09 -3.67 -14.02
C THR A 195 16.92 -3.55 -12.76
N THR A 196 16.75 -2.51 -11.95
CA THR A 196 17.60 -2.24 -10.79
C THR A 196 16.86 -1.93 -9.50
N CYS A 197 15.55 -2.12 -9.42
CA CYS A 197 14.88 -2.12 -8.12
C CYS A 197 15.30 -3.38 -7.32
N ARG A 198 16.55 -3.39 -6.87
CA ARG A 198 16.97 -4.16 -5.71
C ARG A 198 16.49 -3.36 -4.49
N TRP A 199 15.30 -3.65 -4.08
CA TRP A 199 14.77 -3.21 -2.79
C TRP A 199 15.11 -4.20 -1.72
#